data_0d1e20c6a7b2b9a0b7d05d1ef118b839
#
_entry.id   0d1e20c6a7b2b9a0b7d05d1ef118b839
#
_cell.length_a   1.000
_cell.length_b   1.000
_cell.length_c   1.000
_cell.angle_alpha   90.00
_cell.angle_beta   90.00
_cell.angle_gamma   90.00
#
_symmetry.space_group_name_H-M   'P 1'
#
loop_
_entity.id
_entity.type
_entity.pdbx_description
1 polymer ?
#
loop_
_entity_poly.entity_id
_entity_poly.type
_entity_poly.pdbx_seq_one_letter_code
_entity_poly.pdbx_strand_id
1 'polypeptide(L)'
;MLSFTAWNNNIQAQISKAGIPLSMKEEVQLEHVPVHTFANPDWQAYQEQRKALTREQQFASPLPVGLHVATDLSFPSSGQLLTQPDGTRIWRTTILIEGAPAIGFLFDRFRLPEGVKLFLTNANKRQIAGAFDASNNPASGRFAIDAVQGGQIFVEMNIDPTVDLDKIEMHINNLLVFHRAIEHLSQFLSPVDWLDNQLNGSSSVCSINAICPQGSNYVNSRKATVQTIDMSPGGGSCSGTLINNTGNSTTNCTPYIITATHCQGSGSLADTSFDQMMVRFNFERPDCAGLTATNAVSMTGVNILSRANYDESWDVEQINGDFMVYGLRQAIPASYGAVLAGWDRNSSLTTSVTAPKKFIGFHHPHGDNKKLTSSQSIEAHSWPSGTPSTSGTRWFQYISEGYLAPGSSGSGLVNGEGRLIGMASVAAITNNVPDSCFLNSTGEDVYAMYIIWYDKLSHGWEYTVDGTAANRRVQPWLDPANTGVTTLDPLTSACEPIQATSINKISSELDANITVFPNPSYDGNVRLQYNLKAAADLKIAVLDVSGRTVYNSNVDKAGSGSKTLNLSDLPNGMYIIKISDGIGYASRKVIIAK
;
A
#
# COMPACT_ATOMS: atom_id res chain seq x y z
N MET A 1 33.91 22.17 13.75
CA MET A 1 33.65 21.92 12.32
C MET A 1 33.89 20.44 12.06
N LEU A 2 32.87 19.62 12.13
CA LEU A 2 32.90 18.21 11.73
C LEU A 2 32.37 18.15 10.32
N SER A 3 33.23 17.81 9.36
CA SER A 3 32.89 17.64 7.96
C SER A 3 32.02 16.39 7.83
N PHE A 4 30.76 16.56 7.51
CA PHE A 4 29.92 15.50 6.99
C PHE A 4 30.38 15.20 5.56
N THR A 5 31.13 14.12 5.40
CA THR A 5 31.33 13.50 4.09
C THR A 5 29.97 12.95 3.65
N ALA A 6 29.36 13.62 2.68
CA ALA A 6 28.20 13.10 1.98
C ALA A 6 28.61 11.77 1.31
N TRP A 7 28.09 10.68 1.81
CA TRP A 7 28.12 9.39 1.14
C TRP A 7 27.13 9.46 -0.02
N ASN A 8 27.65 9.80 -1.21
CA ASN A 8 26.94 9.57 -2.46
C ASN A 8 26.94 8.06 -2.74
N ASN A 9 26.16 7.31 -2.00
CA ASN A 9 25.74 5.99 -2.45
C ASN A 9 24.66 6.22 -3.50
N ASN A 10 24.93 5.90 -4.75
CA ASN A 10 23.90 5.70 -5.77
C ASN A 10 23.01 4.54 -5.32
N ILE A 11 21.98 4.86 -4.53
CA ILE A 11 20.99 3.92 -4.05
C ILE A 11 20.04 3.69 -5.21
N GLN A 12 20.09 2.51 -5.80
CA GLN A 12 19.23 2.13 -6.93
C GLN A 12 18.15 1.19 -6.43
N ALA A 13 16.91 1.43 -6.88
CA ALA A 13 15.73 0.69 -6.49
C ALA A 13 15.32 -0.41 -7.43
N GLN A 14 14.35 -1.09 -6.95
CA GLN A 14 13.82 -2.34 -7.46
C GLN A 14 12.43 -2.14 -8.08
N ILE A 15 12.31 -1.16 -8.96
CA ILE A 15 11.11 -0.92 -9.75
C ILE A 15 11.28 -1.59 -11.10
N SER A 16 10.28 -2.36 -11.51
CA SER A 16 10.19 -2.91 -12.86
C SER A 16 10.12 -1.79 -13.91
N LYS A 17 10.97 -1.85 -14.91
CA LYS A 17 11.06 -0.83 -15.99
C LYS A 17 10.19 -1.20 -17.18
N ALA A 18 9.10 -1.81 -17.06
CA ALA A 18 8.24 -2.25 -18.16
C ALA A 18 9.01 -2.74 -19.42
N GLY A 19 8.41 -3.55 -20.23
CA GLY A 19 9.01 -4.08 -21.45
C GLY A 19 8.39 -5.42 -21.84
N ILE A 20 8.83 -5.95 -22.97
CA ILE A 20 8.37 -7.24 -23.49
C ILE A 20 9.61 -8.09 -23.75
N PRO A 21 9.66 -9.34 -23.23
CA PRO A 21 10.75 -10.28 -23.52
C PRO A 21 10.94 -10.46 -25.03
N LEU A 22 12.16 -10.66 -25.48
CA LEU A 22 12.47 -10.85 -26.90
C LEU A 22 11.75 -12.06 -27.48
N SER A 23 11.64 -13.15 -26.74
CA SER A 23 10.91 -14.34 -27.18
C SER A 23 9.40 -14.12 -27.44
N MET A 24 8.86 -12.98 -27.02
CA MET A 24 7.48 -12.57 -27.29
C MET A 24 7.35 -11.57 -28.44
N LYS A 25 8.45 -10.93 -28.84
CA LYS A 25 8.47 -9.95 -29.95
C LYS A 25 8.77 -10.59 -31.29
N GLU A 26 9.58 -11.62 -31.27
CA GLU A 26 10.09 -12.33 -32.44
C GLU A 26 9.72 -13.81 -32.32
N GLU A 27 9.50 -14.49 -33.46
CA GLU A 27 9.33 -15.95 -33.48
C GLU A 27 10.69 -16.63 -33.19
N VAL A 28 11.14 -16.51 -31.96
CA VAL A 28 12.37 -17.16 -31.49
C VAL A 28 12.00 -18.61 -31.11
N GLN A 29 12.45 -19.56 -31.92
CA GLN A 29 12.33 -20.98 -31.59
C GLN A 29 13.40 -21.34 -30.54
N LEU A 30 13.00 -21.34 -29.28
CA LEU A 30 13.80 -21.89 -28.18
C LEU A 30 13.44 -23.39 -28.07
N GLU A 31 14.24 -24.26 -28.69
CA GLU A 31 14.14 -25.69 -28.53
C GLU A 31 14.79 -26.10 -27.18
N HIS A 32 14.12 -26.99 -26.43
CA HIS A 32 14.67 -27.60 -25.21
C HIS A 32 14.91 -26.66 -24.01
N VAL A 33 14.04 -25.67 -23.79
CA VAL A 33 14.10 -24.86 -22.54
C VAL A 33 13.91 -25.77 -21.32
N PRO A 34 14.87 -25.83 -20.38
CA PRO A 34 14.75 -26.65 -19.19
C PRO A 34 13.50 -26.29 -18.37
N VAL A 35 12.81 -27.31 -17.85
CA VAL A 35 11.68 -27.19 -16.95
C VAL A 35 12.09 -27.75 -15.59
N HIS A 36 12.12 -26.90 -14.59
CA HIS A 36 12.39 -27.28 -13.20
C HIS A 36 11.06 -27.43 -12.46
N THR A 37 10.75 -28.66 -12.08
CA THR A 37 9.50 -28.99 -11.40
C THR A 37 9.72 -29.16 -9.92
N PHE A 38 8.90 -28.50 -9.10
CA PHE A 38 8.91 -28.60 -7.65
C PHE A 38 7.54 -28.99 -7.12
N ALA A 39 7.52 -29.62 -5.95
CA ALA A 39 6.27 -29.92 -5.26
C ALA A 39 5.59 -28.63 -4.77
N ASN A 40 4.28 -28.55 -4.93
CA ASN A 40 3.50 -27.49 -4.31
C ASN A 40 3.44 -27.76 -2.79
N PRO A 41 3.86 -26.83 -1.94
CA PRO A 41 3.75 -26.98 -0.49
C PRO A 41 2.29 -27.13 -0.07
N ASP A 42 2.04 -28.02 0.89
CA ASP A 42 0.70 -28.26 1.41
C ASP A 42 0.26 -27.13 2.33
N TRP A 43 -0.41 -26.14 1.74
CA TRP A 43 -0.95 -24.99 2.48
C TRP A 43 -2.04 -25.39 3.48
N GLN A 44 -2.86 -26.39 3.14
CA GLN A 44 -3.92 -26.85 4.04
C GLN A 44 -3.34 -27.51 5.28
N ALA A 45 -2.36 -28.41 5.11
CA ALA A 45 -1.65 -29.01 6.24
C ALA A 45 -0.98 -27.95 7.13
N TYR A 46 -0.39 -26.93 6.53
CA TYR A 46 0.18 -25.80 7.27
C TYR A 46 -0.88 -25.05 8.09
N GLN A 47 -2.05 -24.77 7.51
CA GLN A 47 -3.16 -24.10 8.21
C GLN A 47 -3.67 -24.95 9.39
N GLU A 48 -3.80 -26.27 9.22
CA GLU A 48 -4.20 -27.18 10.31
C GLU A 48 -3.16 -27.19 11.45
N GLN A 49 -1.86 -27.17 11.14
CA GLN A 49 -0.81 -27.05 12.14
C GLN A 49 -0.93 -25.71 12.91
N ARG A 50 -1.21 -24.61 12.22
CA ARG A 50 -1.42 -23.32 12.88
C ARG A 50 -2.65 -23.28 13.77
N LYS A 51 -3.75 -23.93 13.38
CA LYS A 51 -4.96 -24.06 14.23
C LYS A 51 -4.71 -24.81 15.53
N ALA A 52 -3.73 -25.72 15.54
CA ALA A 52 -3.33 -26.45 16.74
C ALA A 52 -2.52 -25.61 17.74
N LEU A 53 -2.00 -24.45 17.33
CA LEU A 53 -1.31 -23.51 18.22
C LEU A 53 -2.31 -22.80 19.12
N THR A 54 -1.88 -22.38 20.32
CA THR A 54 -2.69 -21.46 21.14
C THR A 54 -2.91 -20.14 20.39
N ARG A 55 -3.93 -19.40 20.78
CA ARG A 55 -4.21 -18.09 20.17
C ARG A 55 -3.02 -17.13 20.32
N GLU A 56 -2.39 -17.13 21.49
CA GLU A 56 -1.19 -16.34 21.78
C GLU A 56 -0.05 -16.70 20.82
N GLN A 57 0.21 -17.99 20.62
CA GLN A 57 1.23 -18.46 19.67
C GLN A 57 0.91 -18.09 18.22
N GLN A 58 -0.37 -18.13 17.83
CA GLN A 58 -0.78 -17.71 16.48
C GLN A 58 -0.59 -16.21 16.26
N PHE A 59 -0.84 -15.39 17.29
CA PHE A 59 -0.61 -13.93 17.22
C PHE A 59 0.86 -13.56 17.28
N ALA A 60 1.64 -14.33 18.03
CA ALA A 60 3.06 -14.10 18.19
C ALA A 60 3.87 -14.36 16.90
N SER A 61 3.34 -15.11 15.94
CA SER A 61 4.04 -15.41 14.68
C SER A 61 3.63 -14.45 13.57
N PRO A 62 4.55 -14.01 12.71
CA PRO A 62 4.19 -13.28 11.49
C PRO A 62 3.13 -14.03 10.69
N LEU A 63 2.24 -13.29 10.03
CA LEU A 63 1.23 -13.91 9.16
C LEU A 63 1.88 -14.28 7.82
N PRO A 64 2.12 -15.57 7.52
CA PRO A 64 2.70 -15.95 6.25
C PRO A 64 1.71 -15.71 5.11
N VAL A 65 2.22 -15.24 3.99
CA VAL A 65 1.45 -15.09 2.75
C VAL A 65 1.54 -16.30 1.85
N GLY A 66 2.46 -17.22 2.16
CA GLY A 66 2.74 -18.43 1.39
C GLY A 66 3.76 -19.32 2.08
N LEU A 67 4.19 -20.36 1.37
CA LEU A 67 5.18 -21.32 1.83
C LEU A 67 6.39 -21.35 0.90
N HIS A 68 7.56 -21.59 1.48
CA HIS A 68 8.84 -21.58 0.78
C HIS A 68 9.18 -22.94 0.15
N VAL A 69 9.79 -22.87 -1.04
CA VAL A 69 10.37 -24.00 -1.76
C VAL A 69 11.84 -23.67 -2.03
N ALA A 70 12.75 -24.39 -1.39
CA ALA A 70 14.18 -24.21 -1.63
C ALA A 70 14.55 -24.64 -3.07
N THR A 71 15.39 -23.86 -3.72
CA THR A 71 15.85 -24.10 -5.09
C THR A 71 17.36 -23.85 -5.22
N ASP A 72 17.95 -24.30 -6.31
CA ASP A 72 19.35 -24.04 -6.68
C ASP A 72 19.39 -23.78 -8.20
N LEU A 73 18.86 -22.62 -8.63
CA LEU A 73 18.74 -22.26 -10.05
C LEU A 73 19.65 -21.09 -10.38
N SER A 74 20.66 -21.31 -11.22
CA SER A 74 21.69 -20.34 -11.55
C SER A 74 21.78 -20.05 -13.05
N PHE A 75 22.15 -18.83 -13.39
CA PHE A 75 22.69 -18.50 -14.71
C PHE A 75 24.16 -18.99 -14.81
N PRO A 76 24.59 -19.58 -15.93
CA PRO A 76 23.78 -19.99 -17.08
C PRO A 76 23.26 -21.44 -16.98
N SER A 77 23.71 -22.19 -15.97
CA SER A 77 23.59 -23.67 -15.89
C SER A 77 22.15 -24.19 -15.84
N SER A 78 21.20 -23.42 -15.28
CA SER A 78 19.80 -23.84 -15.10
C SER A 78 18.89 -23.45 -16.26
N GLY A 79 19.42 -22.97 -17.37
CA GLY A 79 18.62 -22.55 -18.53
C GLY A 79 19.31 -22.83 -19.86
N GLN A 80 18.59 -22.55 -20.93
CA GLN A 80 19.11 -22.58 -22.30
C GLN A 80 19.53 -21.17 -22.71
N LEU A 81 20.75 -21.05 -23.23
CA LEU A 81 21.29 -19.81 -23.81
C LEU A 81 21.28 -19.94 -25.34
N LEU A 82 20.58 -19.04 -26.02
CA LEU A 82 20.54 -18.94 -27.48
C LEU A 82 21.19 -17.62 -27.91
N THR A 83 22.05 -17.66 -28.94
CA THR A 83 22.61 -16.47 -29.57
C THR A 83 21.88 -16.21 -30.89
N GLN A 84 21.35 -15.00 -31.06
CA GLN A 84 20.70 -14.53 -32.27
C GLN A 84 21.72 -14.14 -33.36
N PRO A 85 21.33 -14.04 -34.64
CA PRO A 85 22.25 -13.66 -35.72
C PRO A 85 22.88 -12.27 -35.54
N ASP A 86 22.24 -11.36 -34.82
CA ASP A 86 22.75 -10.02 -34.50
C ASP A 86 23.70 -9.99 -33.28
N GLY A 87 23.94 -11.16 -32.67
CA GLY A 87 24.73 -11.34 -31.47
C GLY A 87 23.99 -11.15 -30.15
N THR A 88 22.73 -10.73 -30.16
CA THR A 88 21.86 -10.69 -28.97
C THR A 88 21.67 -12.11 -28.41
N ARG A 89 21.67 -12.26 -27.09
CA ARG A 89 21.49 -13.56 -26.46
C ARG A 89 20.24 -13.59 -25.61
N ILE A 90 19.56 -14.73 -25.66
CA ILE A 90 18.37 -15.01 -24.84
C ILE A 90 18.70 -16.22 -23.97
N TRP A 91 18.68 -16.04 -22.66
CA TRP A 91 18.71 -17.14 -21.72
C TRP A 91 17.31 -17.37 -21.16
N ARG A 92 16.89 -18.64 -21.09
CA ARG A 92 15.54 -18.96 -20.64
C ARG A 92 15.50 -20.25 -19.84
N THR A 93 14.67 -20.24 -18.79
CA THR A 93 14.28 -21.42 -18.01
C THR A 93 12.81 -21.37 -17.66
N THR A 94 12.23 -22.52 -17.31
CA THR A 94 10.82 -22.62 -16.88
C THR A 94 10.76 -23.22 -15.48
N ILE A 95 9.98 -22.60 -14.61
CA ILE A 95 9.65 -23.11 -13.29
C ILE A 95 8.21 -23.60 -13.31
N LEU A 96 8.01 -24.81 -12.77
CA LEU A 96 6.70 -25.46 -12.68
C LEU A 96 6.44 -25.94 -11.25
N ILE A 97 5.39 -25.38 -10.64
CA ILE A 97 4.80 -25.86 -9.39
C ILE A 97 3.31 -26.04 -9.65
N GLU A 98 2.91 -27.28 -9.91
CA GLU A 98 1.52 -27.57 -10.29
C GLU A 98 0.53 -27.15 -9.19
N GLY A 99 -0.54 -26.44 -9.57
CA GLY A 99 -1.56 -25.96 -8.65
C GLY A 99 -1.14 -24.77 -7.78
N ALA A 100 0.06 -24.21 -7.96
CA ALA A 100 0.44 -22.98 -7.24
C ALA A 100 -0.38 -21.77 -7.75
N PRO A 101 -1.01 -20.98 -6.84
CA PRO A 101 -1.78 -19.82 -7.27
C PRO A 101 -0.90 -18.68 -7.80
N ALA A 102 0.27 -18.48 -7.19
CA ALA A 102 1.28 -17.53 -7.63
C ALA A 102 2.65 -17.85 -7.00
N ILE A 103 3.72 -17.42 -7.66
CA ILE A 103 5.10 -17.69 -7.23
C ILE A 103 5.88 -16.38 -7.15
N GLY A 104 6.48 -16.09 -5.99
CA GLY A 104 7.49 -15.05 -5.78
C GLY A 104 8.90 -15.65 -5.82
N PHE A 105 9.88 -14.83 -6.11
CA PHE A 105 11.25 -15.26 -6.37
C PHE A 105 12.21 -14.59 -5.40
N LEU A 106 13.07 -15.38 -4.76
CA LEU A 106 14.12 -14.88 -3.89
C LEU A 106 15.49 -15.26 -4.46
N PHE A 107 16.35 -14.27 -4.50
CA PHE A 107 17.72 -14.39 -4.98
C PHE A 107 18.69 -14.09 -3.83
N ASP A 108 19.67 -14.93 -3.64
CA ASP A 108 20.80 -14.67 -2.73
C ASP A 108 22.04 -14.10 -3.48
N ARG A 109 22.06 -14.21 -4.80
CA ARG A 109 22.99 -13.55 -5.71
C ARG A 109 22.21 -12.94 -6.87
N PHE A 110 22.25 -11.62 -6.96
CA PHE A 110 21.58 -10.86 -8.02
C PHE A 110 22.43 -9.65 -8.39
N ARG A 111 23.12 -9.76 -9.53
CA ARG A 111 23.92 -8.68 -10.09
C ARG A 111 23.89 -8.78 -11.62
N LEU A 112 23.17 -7.88 -12.23
CA LEU A 112 23.04 -7.78 -13.67
C LEU A 112 23.91 -6.62 -14.19
N PRO A 113 24.82 -6.85 -15.15
CA PRO A 113 25.53 -5.76 -15.81
C PRO A 113 24.60 -4.95 -16.73
N GLU A 114 25.03 -3.73 -17.11
CA GLU A 114 24.34 -2.95 -18.15
C GLU A 114 24.19 -3.78 -19.43
N GLY A 115 23.02 -3.67 -20.08
CA GLY A 115 22.69 -4.46 -21.27
C GLY A 115 22.01 -5.81 -20.96
N VAL A 116 21.77 -6.13 -19.67
CA VAL A 116 20.97 -7.32 -19.29
C VAL A 116 19.60 -6.88 -18.78
N LYS A 117 18.56 -7.59 -19.22
CA LYS A 117 17.17 -7.39 -18.77
C LYS A 117 16.56 -8.73 -18.39
N LEU A 118 16.09 -8.85 -17.16
CA LEU A 118 15.38 -10.03 -16.65
C LEU A 118 13.87 -9.80 -16.68
N PHE A 119 13.14 -10.81 -17.15
CA PHE A 119 11.68 -10.86 -17.20
C PHE A 119 11.16 -12.18 -16.61
N LEU A 120 10.01 -12.09 -15.95
CA LEU A 120 9.24 -13.26 -15.53
C LEU A 120 7.85 -13.17 -16.16
N THR A 121 7.41 -14.24 -16.81
CA THR A 121 6.13 -14.24 -17.54
C THR A 121 5.31 -15.45 -17.12
N ASN A 122 4.04 -15.26 -16.81
CA ASN A 122 3.14 -16.35 -16.49
C ASN A 122 2.74 -17.18 -17.75
N ALA A 123 2.17 -18.36 -17.55
CA ALA A 123 1.87 -19.32 -18.63
C ALA A 123 1.01 -18.72 -19.75
N ASN A 124 0.00 -17.92 -19.41
CA ASN A 124 -0.91 -17.29 -20.38
C ASN A 124 -0.36 -15.98 -20.98
N LYS A 125 0.84 -15.57 -20.59
CA LYS A 125 1.55 -14.36 -21.06
C LYS A 125 0.84 -13.02 -20.77
N ARG A 126 -0.13 -12.99 -19.85
CA ARG A 126 -0.87 -11.78 -19.48
C ARG A 126 -0.16 -10.96 -18.41
N GLN A 127 0.70 -11.61 -17.59
CA GLN A 127 1.55 -10.93 -16.64
C GLN A 127 3.00 -11.02 -17.08
N ILE A 128 3.66 -9.87 -17.17
CA ILE A 128 5.10 -9.73 -17.38
C ILE A 128 5.65 -8.89 -16.22
N ALA A 129 6.44 -9.51 -15.35
CA ALA A 129 7.21 -8.81 -14.32
C ALA A 129 8.60 -8.52 -14.87
N GLY A 130 9.04 -7.27 -14.78
CA GLY A 130 10.30 -6.77 -15.37
C GLY A 130 10.00 -5.65 -16.40
N ALA A 131 11.00 -5.12 -17.11
CA ALA A 131 12.41 -5.54 -17.04
C ALA A 131 13.02 -5.19 -15.66
N PHE A 132 13.81 -6.13 -15.12
CA PHE A 132 14.78 -5.84 -14.07
C PHE A 132 16.17 -5.77 -14.71
N ASP A 133 16.96 -4.78 -14.37
CA ASP A 133 18.28 -4.53 -15.00
C ASP A 133 19.33 -4.09 -13.96
N ALA A 134 20.47 -3.59 -14.41
CA ALA A 134 21.55 -3.12 -13.55
C ALA A 134 21.11 -2.12 -12.49
N SER A 135 20.06 -1.34 -12.75
CA SER A 135 19.51 -0.40 -11.77
C SER A 135 18.78 -1.07 -10.61
N ASN A 136 18.51 -2.36 -10.69
CA ASN A 136 17.88 -3.14 -9.64
C ASN A 136 18.88 -3.85 -8.72
N ASN A 137 20.19 -3.80 -9.00
CA ASN A 137 21.20 -4.50 -8.23
C ASN A 137 21.27 -3.98 -6.78
N PRO A 138 20.95 -4.80 -5.76
CA PRO A 138 21.15 -4.39 -4.37
C PRO A 138 22.61 -4.51 -3.97
N ALA A 139 23.05 -3.70 -3.02
CA ALA A 139 24.43 -3.74 -2.53
C ALA A 139 24.81 -5.12 -1.94
N SER A 140 23.85 -5.78 -1.29
CA SER A 140 24.02 -7.11 -0.69
C SER A 140 24.02 -8.26 -1.70
N GLY A 141 23.54 -8.03 -2.92
CA GLY A 141 23.24 -9.10 -3.89
C GLY A 141 21.96 -9.87 -3.60
N ARG A 142 21.23 -9.60 -2.50
CA ARG A 142 19.97 -10.27 -2.17
C ARG A 142 18.79 -9.49 -2.75
N PHE A 143 17.97 -10.17 -3.54
CA PHE A 143 16.86 -9.58 -4.28
C PHE A 143 15.57 -10.40 -4.12
N ALA A 144 14.41 -9.78 -4.31
CA ALA A 144 13.16 -10.49 -4.40
C ALA A 144 12.25 -9.88 -5.46
N ILE A 145 11.46 -10.72 -6.10
CA ILE A 145 10.42 -10.31 -7.07
C ILE A 145 9.08 -10.77 -6.53
N ASP A 146 8.10 -9.86 -6.58
CA ASP A 146 6.72 -10.10 -6.15
C ASP A 146 6.06 -11.25 -6.93
N ALA A 147 4.91 -11.67 -6.44
CA ALA A 147 4.13 -12.78 -6.96
C ALA A 147 3.82 -12.67 -8.47
N VAL A 148 4.17 -13.68 -9.21
CA VAL A 148 3.75 -13.91 -10.59
C VAL A 148 2.66 -14.98 -10.59
N GLN A 149 1.52 -14.69 -11.25
CA GLN A 149 0.32 -15.52 -11.23
C GLN A 149 0.56 -16.89 -11.86
N GLY A 150 0.06 -17.93 -11.19
CA GLY A 150 0.04 -19.31 -11.65
C GLY A 150 1.28 -20.11 -11.25
N GLY A 151 1.23 -21.40 -11.57
CA GLY A 151 2.28 -22.37 -11.21
C GLY A 151 3.35 -22.58 -12.27
N GLN A 152 3.18 -22.06 -13.49
CA GLN A 152 4.18 -22.13 -14.55
C GLN A 152 4.68 -20.74 -14.91
N ILE A 153 5.96 -20.49 -14.67
CA ILE A 153 6.60 -19.19 -14.87
C ILE A 153 7.81 -19.37 -15.81
N PHE A 154 7.85 -18.53 -16.85
CA PHE A 154 9.00 -18.40 -17.73
C PHE A 154 9.92 -17.31 -17.21
N VAL A 155 11.18 -17.66 -16.95
CA VAL A 155 12.24 -16.73 -16.56
C VAL A 155 13.12 -16.49 -17.78
N GLU A 156 13.23 -15.25 -18.23
CA GLU A 156 13.99 -14.90 -19.44
C GLU A 156 14.92 -13.74 -19.19
N MET A 157 16.21 -13.90 -19.58
CA MET A 157 17.14 -12.77 -19.69
C MET A 157 17.42 -12.46 -21.15
N ASN A 158 17.28 -11.17 -21.48
CA ASN A 158 17.72 -10.61 -22.76
C ASN A 158 19.07 -9.93 -22.52
N ILE A 159 20.06 -10.32 -23.29
CA ILE A 159 21.48 -9.97 -23.05
C ILE A 159 22.05 -9.35 -24.33
N ASP A 160 22.49 -8.09 -24.25
CA ASP A 160 23.09 -7.38 -25.37
C ASP A 160 24.39 -8.07 -25.86
N PRO A 161 24.75 -7.94 -27.15
CA PRO A 161 25.91 -8.63 -27.73
C PRO A 161 27.24 -8.35 -27.02
N THR A 162 27.39 -7.18 -26.45
CA THR A 162 28.66 -6.70 -25.83
C THR A 162 28.83 -7.12 -24.37
N VAL A 163 27.80 -7.72 -23.76
CA VAL A 163 27.84 -8.09 -22.34
C VAL A 163 28.77 -9.28 -22.13
N ASP A 164 29.64 -9.18 -21.14
CA ASP A 164 30.45 -10.27 -20.64
C ASP A 164 29.58 -11.18 -19.73
N LEU A 165 29.38 -12.43 -20.15
CA LEU A 165 28.50 -13.37 -19.45
C LEU A 165 28.99 -13.73 -18.05
N ASP A 166 30.31 -13.70 -17.82
CA ASP A 166 30.91 -14.04 -16.54
C ASP A 166 30.61 -12.97 -15.45
N LYS A 167 30.11 -11.81 -15.87
CA LYS A 167 29.68 -10.74 -14.95
C LYS A 167 28.22 -10.84 -14.52
N ILE A 168 27.47 -11.78 -15.08
CA ILE A 168 26.06 -12.00 -14.71
C ILE A 168 26.03 -12.93 -13.49
N GLU A 169 25.59 -12.40 -12.36
CA GLU A 169 25.32 -13.20 -11.17
C GLU A 169 23.81 -13.29 -10.96
N MET A 170 23.26 -14.47 -11.12
CA MET A 170 21.87 -14.74 -10.82
C MET A 170 21.74 -16.14 -10.22
N HIS A 171 21.25 -16.21 -8.99
CA HIS A 171 20.93 -17.45 -8.31
C HIS A 171 19.61 -17.32 -7.56
N ILE A 172 18.61 -18.10 -7.97
CA ILE A 172 17.33 -18.22 -7.30
C ILE A 172 17.48 -19.33 -6.28
N ASN A 173 17.61 -18.96 -5.01
CA ASN A 173 17.82 -19.90 -3.90
C ASN A 173 16.50 -20.32 -3.24
N ASN A 174 15.41 -19.59 -3.50
CA ASN A 174 14.12 -19.89 -2.91
C ASN A 174 12.96 -19.36 -3.75
N LEU A 175 11.83 -20.06 -3.72
CA LEU A 175 10.56 -19.62 -4.26
C LEU A 175 9.56 -19.48 -3.11
N LEU A 176 8.71 -18.48 -3.17
CA LEU A 176 7.58 -18.32 -2.24
C LEU A 176 6.29 -18.61 -2.99
N VAL A 177 5.64 -19.74 -2.68
CA VAL A 177 4.32 -20.08 -3.22
C VAL A 177 3.28 -19.32 -2.42
N PHE A 178 2.71 -18.28 -3.02
CA PHE A 178 1.72 -17.43 -2.40
C PHE A 178 0.35 -18.08 -2.34
N HIS A 179 -0.33 -17.97 -1.20
CA HIS A 179 -1.71 -18.39 -1.00
C HIS A 179 -2.59 -17.25 -0.49
N ARG A 180 -2.01 -16.09 -0.15
CA ARG A 180 -2.67 -14.87 0.31
C ARG A 180 -2.00 -13.66 -0.31
N ALA A 181 -2.63 -12.49 -0.18
CA ALA A 181 -2.13 -11.23 -0.71
C ALA A 181 -1.94 -11.24 -2.24
N ILE A 182 -2.78 -11.95 -2.96
CA ILE A 182 -2.67 -12.17 -4.42
C ILE A 182 -3.92 -11.77 -5.20
N GLU A 183 -4.92 -11.15 -4.56
CA GLU A 183 -6.19 -10.78 -5.19
C GLU A 183 -6.01 -9.87 -6.41
N HIS A 184 -4.97 -9.02 -6.40
CA HIS A 184 -4.63 -8.14 -7.53
C HIS A 184 -4.18 -8.92 -8.78
N LEU A 185 -3.77 -10.19 -8.62
CA LEU A 185 -3.35 -11.05 -9.74
C LEU A 185 -4.54 -11.61 -10.53
N SER A 186 -5.76 -11.50 -10.02
CA SER A 186 -6.97 -11.94 -10.72
C SER A 186 -7.12 -11.31 -12.11
N GLN A 187 -6.58 -10.10 -12.32
CA GLN A 187 -6.56 -9.43 -13.62
C GLN A 187 -5.75 -10.17 -14.70
N PHE A 188 -4.85 -11.06 -14.29
CA PHE A 188 -4.01 -11.85 -15.19
C PHE A 188 -4.55 -13.25 -15.47
N LEU A 189 -5.64 -13.64 -14.79
CA LEU A 189 -6.33 -14.90 -15.08
C LEU A 189 -6.96 -14.86 -16.48
N SER A 190 -7.08 -16.02 -17.12
CA SER A 190 -7.87 -16.11 -18.34
C SER A 190 -9.36 -15.98 -18.02
N PRO A 191 -10.22 -15.57 -18.97
CA PRO A 191 -11.68 -15.52 -18.72
C PRO A 191 -12.29 -16.86 -18.31
N VAL A 192 -11.64 -17.98 -18.62
CA VAL A 192 -12.08 -19.33 -18.25
C VAL A 192 -11.74 -19.62 -16.79
N ASP A 193 -10.64 -19.07 -16.28
CA ASP A 193 -10.15 -19.28 -14.92
C ASP A 193 -10.89 -18.40 -13.88
N TRP A 194 -11.73 -17.45 -14.34
CA TRP A 194 -12.56 -16.60 -13.48
C TRP A 194 -13.59 -17.37 -12.63
N LEU A 195 -13.85 -18.62 -12.96
CA LEU A 195 -14.77 -19.49 -12.23
C LEU A 195 -14.13 -20.10 -10.98
N ASP A 196 -12.80 -20.03 -10.85
CA ASP A 196 -12.09 -20.48 -9.65
C ASP A 196 -11.92 -19.31 -8.67
N ASN A 197 -12.83 -19.20 -7.72
CA ASN A 197 -12.91 -18.15 -6.68
C ASN A 197 -11.72 -18.12 -5.69
N GLN A 198 -10.58 -18.73 -5.99
CA GLN A 198 -9.46 -18.90 -5.06
C GLN A 198 -8.69 -17.60 -4.74
N LEU A 199 -8.95 -16.50 -5.47
CA LEU A 199 -8.26 -15.21 -5.24
C LEU A 199 -9.12 -14.17 -4.51
N ASN A 200 -10.23 -14.57 -3.90
CA ASN A 200 -11.17 -13.66 -3.24
C ASN A 200 -10.88 -13.53 -1.74
N GLY A 201 -10.57 -12.30 -1.35
CA GLY A 201 -10.57 -11.75 0.01
C GLY A 201 -10.25 -12.69 1.16
N SER A 202 -9.03 -12.62 1.68
CA SER A 202 -8.57 -13.47 2.81
C SER A 202 -9.00 -12.95 4.19
N SER A 203 -9.61 -11.76 4.27
CA SER A 203 -10.10 -11.19 5.53
C SER A 203 -11.57 -11.52 5.79
N SER A 204 -12.03 -11.22 7.01
CA SER A 204 -13.44 -11.35 7.42
C SER A 204 -14.40 -10.72 6.41
N VAL A 205 -15.53 -11.38 6.14
CA VAL A 205 -16.64 -10.82 5.33
C VAL A 205 -17.22 -9.54 5.93
N CYS A 206 -16.98 -9.29 7.22
CA CYS A 206 -17.42 -8.07 7.91
C CYS A 206 -16.38 -6.93 7.81
N SER A 207 -15.23 -7.14 7.18
CA SER A 207 -14.22 -6.11 6.99
C SER A 207 -14.69 -5.07 5.96
N ILE A 208 -14.43 -3.79 6.24
CA ILE A 208 -14.86 -2.68 5.39
C ILE A 208 -13.73 -2.31 4.43
N ASN A 209 -13.99 -2.29 3.12
CA ASN A 209 -13.01 -1.88 2.12
C ASN A 209 -12.60 -0.41 2.33
N ALA A 210 -11.31 -0.11 2.17
CA ALA A 210 -10.73 1.21 2.44
C ALA A 210 -11.37 2.35 1.64
N ILE A 211 -11.90 2.05 0.45
CA ILE A 211 -12.56 3.02 -0.45
C ILE A 211 -13.99 3.35 -0.03
N CYS A 212 -14.57 2.62 0.93
CA CYS A 212 -15.95 2.84 1.36
C CYS A 212 -16.18 4.25 1.95
N PRO A 213 -17.44 4.75 1.94
CA PRO A 213 -17.75 6.11 2.39
C PRO A 213 -17.24 6.48 3.77
N GLN A 214 -17.09 5.49 4.67
CA GLN A 214 -16.55 5.69 6.03
C GLN A 214 -15.16 6.30 6.03
N GLY A 215 -14.33 6.00 5.00
CA GLY A 215 -12.97 6.51 4.84
C GLY A 215 -12.84 7.74 3.93
N SER A 216 -13.93 8.28 3.39
CA SER A 216 -13.91 9.31 2.33
C SER A 216 -13.21 10.62 2.72
N ASN A 217 -13.22 10.98 4.01
CA ASN A 217 -12.54 12.17 4.51
C ASN A 217 -11.02 11.96 4.75
N TYR A 218 -10.52 10.73 4.60
CA TYR A 218 -9.15 10.32 4.96
C TYR A 218 -8.38 9.77 3.77
N VAL A 219 -8.62 10.32 2.57
CA VAL A 219 -8.00 9.85 1.32
C VAL A 219 -6.47 9.87 1.39
N ASN A 220 -5.88 10.90 2.00
CA ASN A 220 -4.43 11.00 2.15
C ASN A 220 -3.87 9.88 3.05
N SER A 221 -4.52 9.59 4.18
CA SER A 221 -4.12 8.51 5.08
C SER A 221 -4.28 7.14 4.41
N ARG A 222 -5.35 6.93 3.63
CA ARG A 222 -5.57 5.73 2.83
C ARG A 222 -4.45 5.53 1.80
N LYS A 223 -4.06 6.59 1.08
CA LYS A 223 -2.98 6.56 0.08
C LYS A 223 -1.58 6.45 0.69
N ALA A 224 -1.43 6.78 1.97
CA ALA A 224 -0.19 6.62 2.70
C ALA A 224 -0.01 5.20 3.25
N THR A 225 -1.09 4.42 3.38
CA THR A 225 -1.01 3.05 3.90
C THR A 225 -0.51 2.09 2.83
N VAL A 226 0.47 1.26 3.20
CA VAL A 226 1.09 0.23 2.37
C VAL A 226 1.04 -1.12 3.07
N GLN A 227 1.07 -2.20 2.28
CA GLN A 227 1.35 -3.53 2.79
C GLN A 227 2.85 -3.75 2.79
N THR A 228 3.39 -4.32 3.88
CA THR A 228 4.78 -4.76 3.96
C THR A 228 4.81 -6.29 4.04
N ILE A 229 5.67 -6.92 3.25
CA ILE A 229 5.83 -8.38 3.22
C ILE A 229 7.33 -8.70 3.33
N ASP A 230 7.73 -9.30 4.43
CA ASP A 230 9.04 -9.94 4.51
C ASP A 230 8.96 -11.25 3.72
N MET A 231 9.62 -11.28 2.56
CA MET A 231 9.61 -12.45 1.68
C MET A 231 10.62 -13.52 2.09
N SER A 232 11.46 -13.28 3.09
CA SER A 232 12.42 -14.27 3.56
C SER A 232 11.74 -15.44 4.29
N PRO A 233 12.38 -16.61 4.40
CA PRO A 233 11.86 -17.73 5.18
C PRO A 233 11.54 -17.33 6.63
N GLY A 234 10.31 -17.61 7.06
CA GLY A 234 9.79 -17.20 8.37
C GLY A 234 9.21 -15.78 8.41
N GLY A 235 9.30 -15.05 7.31
CA GLY A 235 8.69 -13.73 7.17
C GLY A 235 7.18 -13.77 6.98
N GLY A 236 6.54 -12.61 6.98
CA GLY A 236 5.10 -12.48 6.87
C GLY A 236 4.64 -11.11 6.44
N SER A 237 3.32 -10.91 6.45
CA SER A 237 2.67 -9.67 6.04
C SER A 237 2.29 -8.81 7.23
N CYS A 238 2.56 -7.53 7.10
CA CYS A 238 2.12 -6.45 7.98
C CYS A 238 1.56 -5.27 7.17
N SER A 239 1.19 -4.24 7.88
CA SER A 239 0.81 -2.94 7.33
C SER A 239 1.83 -1.88 7.75
N GLY A 240 1.97 -0.82 6.97
CA GLY A 240 2.81 0.32 7.29
C GLY A 240 2.20 1.62 6.79
N THR A 241 2.77 2.72 7.21
CA THR A 241 2.35 4.06 6.78
C THR A 241 3.54 4.82 6.24
N LEU A 242 3.47 5.24 4.96
CA LEU A 242 4.38 6.24 4.41
C LEU A 242 4.26 7.51 5.22
N ILE A 243 5.37 8.06 5.68
CA ILE A 243 5.36 9.18 6.62
C ILE A 243 6.26 10.32 6.16
N ASN A 244 5.78 11.53 6.32
CA ASN A 244 6.53 12.75 6.06
C ASN A 244 7.54 13.05 7.18
N ASN A 245 8.60 13.78 6.85
CA ASN A 245 9.58 14.28 7.81
C ASN A 245 9.89 15.76 7.54
N THR A 246 10.42 16.46 8.54
CA THR A 246 10.68 17.92 8.45
C THR A 246 11.81 18.28 7.49
N GLY A 247 12.61 17.30 7.03
CA GLY A 247 13.68 17.50 6.05
C GLY A 247 13.21 17.39 4.59
N ASN A 248 11.96 16.95 4.36
CA ASN A 248 11.43 16.79 3.02
C ASN A 248 11.12 18.13 2.34
N SER A 249 11.51 18.21 1.07
CA SER A 249 11.21 19.30 0.16
C SER A 249 11.15 18.77 -1.28
N THR A 250 10.72 19.57 -2.22
CA THR A 250 10.68 19.21 -3.65
C THR A 250 12.07 18.87 -4.25
N THR A 251 13.15 19.31 -3.61
CA THR A 251 14.53 19.05 -4.03
C THR A 251 15.21 17.95 -3.21
N ASN A 252 14.64 17.60 -2.06
CA ASN A 252 15.16 16.54 -1.18
C ASN A 252 13.97 15.76 -0.62
N CYS A 253 13.57 14.71 -1.31
CA CYS A 253 12.41 13.90 -0.95
C CYS A 253 12.85 12.51 -0.51
N THR A 254 12.72 12.24 0.79
CA THR A 254 13.09 10.94 1.38
C THR A 254 11.83 10.28 1.93
N PRO A 255 11.31 9.25 1.25
CA PRO A 255 10.13 8.54 1.71
C PRO A 255 10.49 7.55 2.81
N TYR A 256 9.87 7.71 3.97
CA TYR A 256 9.95 6.76 5.08
C TYR A 256 8.66 5.99 5.23
N ILE A 257 8.75 4.81 5.84
CA ILE A 257 7.62 4.01 6.28
C ILE A 257 7.78 3.79 7.77
N ILE A 258 6.72 4.01 8.52
CA ILE A 258 6.64 3.62 9.92
C ILE A 258 5.69 2.44 10.09
N THR A 259 6.08 1.47 10.92
CA THR A 259 5.35 0.23 11.20
C THR A 259 5.66 -0.25 12.62
N ALA A 260 5.21 -1.42 13.02
CA ALA A 260 5.50 -2.05 14.30
C ALA A 260 6.83 -2.83 14.27
N THR A 261 7.58 -2.84 15.38
CA THR A 261 8.84 -3.60 15.46
C THR A 261 8.62 -5.10 15.38
N HIS A 262 7.50 -5.62 15.91
CA HIS A 262 7.17 -7.05 15.86
C HIS A 262 6.85 -7.57 14.45
N CYS A 263 6.73 -6.70 13.44
CA CYS A 263 6.52 -7.10 12.04
C CYS A 263 7.72 -7.81 11.42
N GLN A 264 8.90 -7.70 12.05
CA GLN A 264 10.11 -8.38 11.64
C GLN A 264 10.80 -8.96 12.89
N GLY A 265 10.92 -10.29 12.91
CA GLY A 265 11.11 -11.05 14.13
C GLY A 265 12.47 -10.97 14.80
N SER A 266 13.55 -10.62 14.10
CA SER A 266 14.90 -10.76 14.67
C SER A 266 15.30 -9.66 15.66
N GLY A 267 14.57 -8.53 15.72
CA GLY A 267 14.98 -7.37 16.53
C GLY A 267 16.30 -6.70 16.09
N SER A 268 17.02 -7.31 15.15
CA SER A 268 18.31 -6.85 14.67
C SER A 268 18.20 -5.65 13.74
N LEU A 269 19.17 -4.72 13.83
CA LEU A 269 19.36 -3.62 12.89
C LEU A 269 20.21 -4.00 11.67
N ALA A 270 20.80 -5.19 11.68
CA ALA A 270 21.67 -5.70 10.62
C ALA A 270 21.07 -6.89 9.87
N ASP A 271 19.75 -7.07 9.95
CA ASP A 271 19.06 -8.18 9.32
C ASP A 271 18.99 -8.02 7.81
N THR A 272 19.43 -9.05 7.08
CA THR A 272 19.42 -9.07 5.62
C THR A 272 18.04 -9.32 5.02
N SER A 273 17.01 -9.69 5.82
CA SER A 273 15.63 -9.82 5.37
C SER A 273 15.06 -8.51 4.84
N PHE A 274 15.56 -7.35 5.33
CA PHE A 274 15.19 -6.04 4.82
C PHE A 274 15.53 -5.84 3.33
N ASP A 275 16.50 -6.57 2.79
CA ASP A 275 16.82 -6.55 1.35
C ASP A 275 15.72 -7.21 0.51
N GLN A 276 14.98 -8.14 1.10
CA GLN A 276 13.87 -8.87 0.49
C GLN A 276 12.49 -8.45 1.06
N MET A 277 12.46 -7.35 1.80
CA MET A 277 11.22 -6.72 2.25
C MET A 277 10.51 -6.08 1.06
N MET A 278 9.29 -6.51 0.77
CA MET A 278 8.45 -5.93 -0.26
C MET A 278 7.48 -4.92 0.35
N VAL A 279 7.35 -3.78 -0.32
CA VAL A 279 6.37 -2.74 -0.01
C VAL A 279 5.40 -2.66 -1.17
N ARG A 280 4.13 -2.94 -0.90
CA ARG A 280 3.08 -2.95 -1.91
C ARG A 280 2.15 -1.76 -1.71
N PHE A 281 1.96 -0.99 -2.79
CA PHE A 281 1.14 0.21 -2.86
C PHE A 281 -0.17 -0.10 -3.57
N ASN A 282 -1.21 0.68 -3.28
CA ASN A 282 -2.51 0.62 -3.95
C ASN A 282 -3.19 -0.76 -3.93
N PHE A 283 -2.79 -1.63 -3.01
CA PHE A 283 -3.44 -2.91 -2.83
C PHE A 283 -4.79 -2.69 -2.12
N GLU A 284 -5.74 -2.16 -2.85
CA GLU A 284 -7.09 -1.82 -2.38
C GLU A 284 -8.11 -2.05 -3.50
N ARG A 285 -9.37 -2.25 -3.15
CA ARG A 285 -10.42 -2.37 -4.15
C ARG A 285 -10.76 -1.01 -4.74
N PRO A 286 -11.13 -0.93 -6.02
CA PRO A 286 -11.50 0.34 -6.66
C PRO A 286 -12.87 0.86 -6.23
N ASP A 287 -13.73 0.00 -5.68
CA ASP A 287 -15.06 0.36 -5.17
C ASP A 287 -15.38 -0.33 -3.84
N CYS A 288 -16.44 0.14 -3.15
CA CYS A 288 -16.79 -0.34 -1.82
C CYS A 288 -17.34 -1.77 -1.81
N ALA A 289 -18.14 -2.15 -2.79
CA ALA A 289 -18.89 -3.40 -2.83
C ALA A 289 -18.39 -4.37 -3.90
N GLY A 290 -17.48 -3.92 -4.78
CA GLY A 290 -17.03 -4.68 -5.93
C GLY A 290 -16.08 -5.80 -5.58
N LEU A 291 -16.09 -6.81 -6.44
CA LEU A 291 -15.12 -7.90 -6.45
C LEU A 291 -13.99 -7.66 -7.48
N THR A 292 -13.90 -6.45 -8.04
CA THR A 292 -12.94 -6.11 -9.08
C THR A 292 -11.51 -6.20 -8.54
N ALA A 293 -10.60 -6.69 -9.37
CA ALA A 293 -9.18 -6.74 -9.07
C ALA A 293 -8.58 -5.34 -8.82
N THR A 294 -7.61 -5.28 -7.95
CA THR A 294 -6.85 -4.06 -7.68
C THR A 294 -5.58 -4.02 -8.54
N ASN A 295 -5.12 -2.82 -8.87
CA ASN A 295 -3.82 -2.62 -9.51
C ASN A 295 -2.77 -2.32 -8.43
N ALA A 296 -2.27 -3.36 -7.77
CA ALA A 296 -1.17 -3.19 -6.83
C ALA A 296 0.17 -3.06 -7.58
N VAL A 297 1.06 -2.24 -7.02
CA VAL A 297 2.44 -2.07 -7.50
C VAL A 297 3.39 -2.19 -6.31
N SER A 298 4.59 -2.73 -6.54
CA SER A 298 5.52 -3.08 -5.47
C SER A 298 6.88 -2.44 -5.67
N MET A 299 7.54 -2.15 -4.55
CA MET A 299 8.98 -1.85 -4.46
C MET A 299 9.60 -2.88 -3.50
N THR A 300 10.79 -3.36 -3.79
CA THR A 300 11.47 -4.34 -2.93
C THR A 300 12.76 -3.77 -2.36
N GLY A 301 13.08 -4.15 -1.13
CA GLY A 301 14.26 -3.71 -0.38
C GLY A 301 14.08 -2.37 0.30
N VAL A 302 14.33 -2.38 1.59
CA VAL A 302 14.28 -1.20 2.45
C VAL A 302 15.57 -1.10 3.27
N ASN A 303 15.86 0.08 3.79
CA ASN A 303 16.90 0.30 4.77
C ASN A 303 16.25 0.48 6.13
N ILE A 304 16.60 -0.37 7.10
CA ILE A 304 16.19 -0.15 8.48
C ILE A 304 16.88 1.10 9.03
N LEU A 305 16.10 2.02 9.59
CA LEU A 305 16.58 3.29 10.12
C LEU A 305 16.54 3.31 11.63
N SER A 306 15.41 2.91 12.21
CA SER A 306 15.28 2.77 13.67
C SER A 306 14.21 1.76 14.02
N ARG A 307 14.36 1.18 15.21
CA ARG A 307 13.34 0.32 15.81
C ARG A 307 13.52 0.23 17.33
N ALA A 308 12.44 -0.02 18.05
CA ALA A 308 12.52 -0.53 19.41
C ALA A 308 13.03 -1.97 19.39
N ASN A 309 13.69 -2.39 20.48
CA ASN A 309 14.07 -3.79 20.65
C ASN A 309 12.83 -4.66 20.67
N TYR A 310 13.02 -5.83 20.09
CA TYR A 310 12.07 -6.90 20.13
C TYR A 310 12.86 -8.18 20.37
N ASP A 311 12.52 -8.92 21.39
CA ASP A 311 13.10 -10.24 21.58
C ASP A 311 12.29 -11.30 20.82
N GLU A 312 12.95 -12.39 20.46
CA GLU A 312 12.34 -13.48 19.68
C GLU A 312 11.28 -14.27 20.48
N SER A 313 10.96 -13.86 21.71
CA SER A 313 9.94 -14.52 22.54
C SER A 313 8.53 -14.34 21.97
N TRP A 314 8.36 -13.41 21.02
CA TRP A 314 7.09 -13.08 20.39
C TRP A 314 5.98 -12.68 21.38
N ASP A 315 6.35 -12.35 22.61
CA ASP A 315 5.42 -11.85 23.60
C ASP A 315 5.21 -10.35 23.40
N VAL A 316 4.26 -10.03 22.53
CA VAL A 316 3.90 -8.63 22.22
C VAL A 316 3.41 -7.86 23.45
N GLU A 317 2.99 -8.56 24.51
CA GLU A 317 2.58 -7.92 25.76
C GLU A 317 3.77 -7.39 26.55
N GLN A 318 4.98 -7.84 26.27
CA GLN A 318 6.22 -7.41 26.92
C GLN A 318 6.98 -6.33 26.14
N ILE A 319 6.53 -5.97 24.95
CA ILE A 319 7.21 -4.95 24.13
C ILE A 319 6.99 -3.55 24.72
N ASN A 320 8.04 -2.93 25.24
CA ASN A 320 7.96 -1.58 25.80
C ASN A 320 7.67 -0.52 24.73
N GLY A 321 8.28 -0.61 23.56
CA GLY A 321 8.02 0.21 22.38
C GLY A 321 7.80 -0.65 21.15
N ASP A 322 6.82 -0.33 20.31
CA ASP A 322 6.49 -1.12 19.14
C ASP A 322 6.44 -0.27 17.88
N PHE A 323 7.61 0.25 17.52
CA PHE A 323 7.81 1.05 16.31
C PHE A 323 9.02 0.57 15.54
N MET A 324 8.97 0.75 14.23
CA MET A 324 10.08 0.53 13.29
C MET A 324 9.95 1.52 12.12
N VAL A 325 11.07 2.12 11.71
CA VAL A 325 11.14 3.08 10.61
C VAL A 325 12.04 2.52 9.52
N TYR A 326 11.52 2.47 8.29
CA TYR A 326 12.27 2.12 7.09
C TYR A 326 12.51 3.35 6.22
N GLY A 327 13.63 3.37 5.50
CA GLY A 327 13.83 4.19 4.33
C GLY A 327 13.61 3.36 3.07
N LEU A 328 12.78 3.83 2.16
CA LEU A 328 12.74 3.26 0.82
C LEU A 328 14.05 3.56 0.09
N ARG A 329 14.55 2.60 -0.67
CA ARG A 329 15.83 2.73 -1.38
C ARG A 329 15.74 3.64 -2.60
N GLN A 330 14.52 4.01 -3.01
CA GLN A 330 14.28 4.92 -4.14
C GLN A 330 13.09 5.82 -3.90
N ALA A 331 13.03 6.87 -4.73
CA ALA A 331 11.84 7.70 -4.87
C ALA A 331 10.64 6.86 -5.35
N ILE A 332 9.49 7.14 -4.76
CA ILE A 332 8.23 6.51 -5.17
C ILE A 332 7.79 7.14 -6.49
N PRO A 333 7.52 6.35 -7.55
CA PRO A 333 7.02 6.91 -8.80
C PRO A 333 5.75 7.72 -8.58
N ALA A 334 5.66 8.89 -9.21
CA ALA A 334 4.48 9.76 -9.11
C ALA A 334 3.19 9.04 -9.58
N SER A 335 3.32 8.11 -10.53
CA SER A 335 2.21 7.27 -11.03
C SER A 335 1.57 6.39 -9.96
N TYR A 336 2.27 6.11 -8.85
CA TYR A 336 1.70 5.36 -7.72
C TYR A 336 0.67 6.18 -6.95
N GLY A 337 0.67 7.51 -7.09
CA GLY A 337 -0.27 8.40 -6.40
C GLY A 337 -0.21 8.29 -4.88
N ALA A 338 0.92 7.83 -4.35
CA ALA A 338 1.13 7.65 -2.92
C ALA A 338 1.28 9.00 -2.20
N VAL A 339 1.01 8.99 -0.92
CA VAL A 339 1.07 10.15 -0.03
C VAL A 339 2.00 9.84 1.14
N LEU A 340 2.83 10.78 1.53
CA LEU A 340 3.56 10.76 2.78
C LEU A 340 2.64 11.37 3.86
N ALA A 341 2.18 10.58 4.81
CA ALA A 341 1.24 11.02 5.84
C ALA A 341 1.83 12.14 6.69
N GLY A 342 1.00 13.12 6.99
CA GLY A 342 1.27 14.03 8.10
C GLY A 342 1.12 13.33 9.43
N TRP A 343 1.65 13.93 10.48
CA TRP A 343 1.63 13.33 11.82
C TRP A 343 1.38 14.37 12.91
N ASP A 344 0.95 13.86 14.07
CA ASP A 344 0.76 14.61 15.31
C ASP A 344 1.37 13.80 16.46
N ARG A 345 2.45 14.33 17.05
CA ARG A 345 3.19 13.68 18.15
C ARG A 345 2.84 14.23 19.52
N ASN A 346 1.79 15.03 19.66
CA ASN A 346 1.38 15.49 20.97
C ASN A 346 1.01 14.27 21.84
N SER A 347 1.54 14.22 23.05
CA SER A 347 1.24 13.15 24.01
C SER A 347 -0.16 13.28 24.60
N SER A 348 -0.72 14.49 24.56
CA SER A 348 -2.06 14.83 25.05
C SER A 348 -2.92 15.32 23.88
N LEU A 349 -3.70 14.42 23.30
CA LEU A 349 -4.63 14.69 22.21
C LEU A 349 -6.07 14.71 22.72
N THR A 350 -6.96 15.37 21.97
CA THR A 350 -8.40 15.17 22.15
C THR A 350 -8.74 13.72 21.88
N THR A 351 -9.31 13.03 22.87
CA THR A 351 -9.60 11.59 22.82
C THR A 351 -11.00 11.26 22.28
N SER A 352 -11.80 12.29 21.98
CA SER A 352 -13.15 12.12 21.41
C SER A 352 -13.37 13.16 20.31
N VAL A 353 -13.98 12.74 19.22
CA VAL A 353 -14.33 13.59 18.09
C VAL A 353 -15.81 13.44 17.71
N THR A 354 -16.38 14.52 17.17
CA THR A 354 -17.77 14.52 16.71
C THR A 354 -17.83 14.16 15.22
N ALA A 355 -18.82 13.39 14.81
CA ALA A 355 -19.06 13.10 13.40
C ALA A 355 -19.08 14.40 12.55
N PRO A 356 -18.50 14.43 11.36
CA PRO A 356 -18.00 13.27 10.59
C PRO A 356 -16.56 12.87 10.88
N LYS A 357 -15.87 13.52 11.85
CA LYS A 357 -14.49 13.17 12.22
C LYS A 357 -14.47 11.83 12.95
N LYS A 358 -13.38 11.07 12.73
CA LYS A 358 -13.14 9.75 13.33
C LYS A 358 -11.66 9.59 13.65
N PHE A 359 -11.37 8.68 14.58
CA PHE A 359 -10.08 8.00 14.65
C PHE A 359 -10.16 6.80 13.73
N ILE A 360 -9.32 6.76 12.70
CA ILE A 360 -9.41 5.76 11.64
C ILE A 360 -8.05 5.11 11.39
N GLY A 361 -8.06 3.81 11.10
CA GLY A 361 -6.90 3.05 10.64
C GLY A 361 -7.19 2.42 9.27
N PHE A 362 -6.19 2.43 8.38
CA PHE A 362 -6.20 1.65 7.15
C PHE A 362 -5.15 0.56 7.27
N HIS A 363 -5.49 -0.68 6.91
CA HIS A 363 -4.64 -1.84 7.18
C HIS A 363 -4.91 -2.99 6.20
N HIS A 364 -4.08 -4.04 6.25
CA HIS A 364 -4.14 -5.23 5.41
C HIS A 364 -4.38 -6.49 6.24
N PRO A 365 -5.60 -6.71 6.77
CA PRO A 365 -5.91 -7.85 7.63
C PRO A 365 -5.83 -9.16 6.83
N HIS A 366 -5.23 -10.19 7.40
CA HIS A 366 -4.96 -11.47 6.74
C HIS A 366 -4.19 -11.37 5.42
N GLY A 367 -3.45 -10.27 5.22
CA GLY A 367 -2.77 -9.99 3.96
C GLY A 367 -3.71 -9.56 2.83
N ASP A 368 -4.99 -9.35 3.10
CA ASP A 368 -6.01 -8.93 2.13
C ASP A 368 -5.77 -7.50 1.61
N ASN A 369 -6.50 -7.15 0.58
CA ASN A 369 -6.55 -5.76 0.12
C ASN A 369 -6.99 -4.82 1.26
N LYS A 370 -6.60 -3.56 1.14
CA LYS A 370 -6.73 -2.55 2.20
C LYS A 370 -8.16 -2.44 2.73
N LYS A 371 -8.28 -2.52 4.05
CA LYS A 371 -9.51 -2.33 4.82
C LYS A 371 -9.39 -1.10 5.70
N LEU A 372 -10.49 -0.73 6.36
CA LEU A 372 -10.52 0.33 7.35
C LEU A 372 -11.20 -0.12 8.64
N THR A 373 -10.76 0.49 9.73
CA THR A 373 -11.42 0.47 11.04
C THR A 373 -11.56 1.87 11.58
N SER A 374 -12.61 2.17 12.33
CA SER A 374 -12.79 3.49 12.91
C SER A 374 -13.59 3.49 14.21
N SER A 375 -13.41 4.58 14.99
CA SER A 375 -14.24 4.95 16.12
C SER A 375 -14.28 6.47 16.30
N GLN A 376 -15.14 6.97 17.20
CA GLN A 376 -15.17 8.38 17.56
C GLN A 376 -14.39 8.71 18.84
N SER A 377 -13.84 7.70 19.51
CA SER A 377 -13.06 7.86 20.73
C SER A 377 -11.88 6.91 20.80
N ILE A 378 -10.87 7.34 21.51
CA ILE A 378 -9.70 6.57 21.95
C ILE A 378 -9.45 6.85 23.42
N GLU A 379 -8.64 6.02 24.07
CA GLU A 379 -8.16 6.24 25.41
C GLU A 379 -6.63 6.14 25.47
N ALA A 380 -6.01 6.77 26.46
CA ALA A 380 -4.59 6.56 26.72
C ALA A 380 -4.43 5.46 27.77
N HIS A 381 -3.59 4.46 27.49
CA HIS A 381 -3.31 3.35 28.37
C HIS A 381 -1.83 3.23 28.70
N SER A 382 -1.52 2.82 29.95
CA SER A 382 -0.18 2.37 30.31
C SER A 382 0.05 0.97 29.75
N TRP A 383 1.27 0.73 29.31
CA TRP A 383 1.66 -0.57 28.81
C TRP A 383 2.94 -1.04 29.55
N PRO A 384 3.08 -2.32 29.94
CA PRO A 384 2.25 -3.48 29.55
C PRO A 384 0.97 -3.73 30.38
N SER A 385 0.67 -2.95 31.40
CA SER A 385 -0.49 -3.23 32.28
C SER A 385 -1.86 -3.12 31.57
N GLY A 386 -1.94 -2.43 30.43
CA GLY A 386 -3.18 -2.20 29.70
C GLY A 386 -4.22 -1.33 30.41
N THR A 387 -3.86 -0.68 31.54
CA THR A 387 -4.78 0.14 32.34
C THR A 387 -4.89 1.57 31.80
N PRO A 388 -6.08 2.22 31.89
CA PRO A 388 -6.24 3.63 31.54
C PRO A 388 -5.26 4.53 32.30
N SER A 389 -4.64 5.48 31.60
CA SER A 389 -3.67 6.43 32.16
C SER A 389 -3.61 7.70 31.35
N THR A 390 -3.48 8.85 31.98
CA THR A 390 -3.36 10.15 31.31
C THR A 390 -2.05 10.32 30.55
N SER A 391 -1.01 9.58 30.95
CA SER A 391 0.34 9.63 30.36
C SER A 391 0.76 8.31 29.72
N GLY A 392 -0.20 7.42 29.41
CA GLY A 392 0.08 6.09 28.89
C GLY A 392 0.84 6.08 27.56
N THR A 393 1.57 5.00 27.30
CA THR A 393 2.40 4.82 26.11
C THR A 393 1.62 4.35 24.88
N ARG A 394 0.37 3.91 25.07
CA ARG A 394 -0.50 3.37 24.01
C ARG A 394 -1.79 4.18 23.89
N TRP A 395 -2.30 4.24 22.65
CA TRP A 395 -3.69 4.57 22.39
C TRP A 395 -4.51 3.29 22.36
N PHE A 396 -5.56 3.25 23.15
CA PHE A 396 -6.54 2.17 23.17
C PHE A 396 -7.77 2.58 22.37
N GLN A 397 -8.29 1.67 21.56
CA GLN A 397 -9.47 1.92 20.73
C GLN A 397 -10.44 0.75 20.80
N TYR A 398 -11.70 1.06 21.12
CA TYR A 398 -12.84 0.24 20.76
C TYR A 398 -13.28 0.59 19.34
N ILE A 399 -13.11 -0.33 18.42
CA ILE A 399 -13.52 -0.15 17.02
C ILE A 399 -15.02 -0.25 16.92
N SER A 400 -15.67 0.74 16.31
CA SER A 400 -17.11 0.77 16.06
C SER A 400 -17.46 0.37 14.63
N GLU A 401 -16.52 0.42 13.69
CA GLU A 401 -16.69 0.06 12.28
C GLU A 401 -15.47 -0.71 11.78
N GLY A 402 -15.72 -1.88 11.17
CA GLY A 402 -14.68 -2.77 10.65
C GLY A 402 -14.00 -3.62 11.74
N TYR A 403 -13.05 -4.44 11.33
CA TYR A 403 -12.32 -5.39 12.20
C TYR A 403 -10.86 -5.47 11.80
N LEU A 404 -10.01 -5.70 12.79
CA LEU A 404 -8.60 -6.02 12.63
C LEU A 404 -8.39 -7.54 12.58
N ALA A 405 -7.22 -7.94 12.07
CA ALA A 405 -6.75 -9.31 12.09
C ALA A 405 -5.22 -9.33 12.00
N PRO A 406 -4.53 -10.47 12.20
CA PRO A 406 -3.11 -10.60 11.87
C PRO A 406 -2.81 -10.03 10.47
N GLY A 407 -1.71 -9.30 10.31
CA GLY A 407 -1.41 -8.49 9.12
C GLY A 407 -1.83 -7.02 9.23
N SER A 408 -2.73 -6.67 10.15
CA SER A 408 -3.04 -5.26 10.49
C SER A 408 -1.93 -4.58 11.28
N SER A 409 -1.02 -5.33 11.86
CA SER A 409 0.14 -4.88 12.64
C SER A 409 0.91 -3.78 11.92
N GLY A 410 1.32 -2.74 12.66
CA GLY A 410 2.07 -1.60 12.15
C GLY A 410 1.24 -0.58 11.36
N SER A 411 -0.05 -0.82 11.12
CA SER A 411 -0.93 0.16 10.48
C SER A 411 -1.07 1.43 11.32
N GLY A 412 -1.18 2.58 10.64
CA GLY A 412 -1.31 3.86 11.31
C GLY A 412 -2.72 4.12 11.84
N LEU A 413 -2.82 4.58 13.10
CA LEU A 413 -4.00 5.27 13.61
C LEU A 413 -3.86 6.77 13.31
N VAL A 414 -4.89 7.37 12.69
CA VAL A 414 -4.93 8.81 12.46
C VAL A 414 -6.04 9.48 13.25
N ASN A 415 -5.80 10.74 13.63
CA ASN A 415 -6.76 11.59 14.33
C ASN A 415 -7.81 12.18 13.37
N GLY A 416 -8.72 13.00 13.89
CA GLY A 416 -9.80 13.63 13.12
C GLY A 416 -9.34 14.58 12.00
N GLU A 417 -8.09 14.99 12.00
CA GLU A 417 -7.43 15.79 10.96
C GLU A 417 -6.66 14.93 9.93
N GLY A 418 -6.67 13.60 10.08
CA GLY A 418 -5.97 12.67 9.19
C GLY A 418 -4.45 12.60 9.44
N ARG A 419 -3.96 13.06 10.60
CA ARG A 419 -2.54 12.95 10.98
C ARG A 419 -2.29 11.69 11.79
N LEU A 420 -1.18 11.02 11.48
CA LEU A 420 -0.74 9.80 12.19
C LEU A 420 -0.43 10.12 13.66
N ILE A 421 -0.98 9.32 14.58
CA ILE A 421 -0.78 9.46 16.03
C ILE A 421 -0.25 8.18 16.69
N GLY A 422 -0.24 7.05 16.01
CA GLY A 422 0.26 5.78 16.55
C GLY A 422 0.25 4.65 15.55
N MET A 423 0.88 3.51 15.91
CA MET A 423 1.04 2.31 15.10
C MET A 423 0.38 1.13 15.79
N ALA A 424 -0.38 0.31 15.03
CA ALA A 424 -1.08 -0.88 15.52
C ALA A 424 -0.11 -1.90 16.12
N SER A 425 -0.31 -2.24 17.39
CA SER A 425 0.60 -3.09 18.17
C SER A 425 -0.08 -4.38 18.64
N VAL A 426 -1.01 -4.29 19.56
CA VAL A 426 -1.65 -5.45 20.20
C VAL A 426 -3.15 -5.36 20.01
N ALA A 427 -3.78 -6.45 19.63
CA ALA A 427 -5.23 -6.54 19.54
C ALA A 427 -5.75 -7.71 20.39
N ALA A 428 -6.98 -7.55 20.92
CA ALA A 428 -7.62 -8.58 21.73
C ALA A 428 -8.83 -9.18 21.02
N ILE A 429 -9.03 -10.47 21.23
CA ILE A 429 -10.21 -11.20 20.81
C ILE A 429 -11.25 -11.11 21.93
N THR A 430 -12.49 -10.81 21.56
CA THR A 430 -13.61 -10.77 22.49
C THR A 430 -14.77 -11.60 21.95
N ASN A 431 -15.64 -12.05 22.84
CA ASN A 431 -16.76 -12.92 22.51
C ASN A 431 -17.98 -12.21 21.90
N ASN A 432 -17.88 -10.90 21.61
CA ASN A 432 -19.02 -10.09 21.15
C ASN A 432 -19.01 -9.83 19.63
N VAL A 433 -18.26 -10.64 18.86
CA VAL A 433 -18.24 -10.57 17.40
C VAL A 433 -19.23 -11.60 16.84
N PRO A 434 -20.08 -11.25 15.86
CA PRO A 434 -20.96 -12.23 15.22
C PRO A 434 -20.15 -13.39 14.61
N ASP A 435 -20.65 -14.62 14.73
CA ASP A 435 -19.95 -15.82 14.22
C ASP A 435 -19.63 -15.73 12.74
N SER A 436 -20.51 -15.10 11.94
CA SER A 436 -20.26 -14.88 10.50
C SER A 436 -19.04 -14.02 10.21
N CYS A 437 -18.62 -13.16 11.15
CA CYS A 437 -17.43 -12.32 10.97
C CYS A 437 -16.12 -13.08 11.21
N PHE A 438 -16.19 -14.31 11.73
CA PHE A 438 -15.03 -15.18 11.82
C PHE A 438 -14.80 -16.03 10.56
N LEU A 439 -15.50 -15.73 9.48
CA LEU A 439 -15.32 -16.38 8.17
C LEU A 439 -14.89 -15.36 7.11
N ASN A 440 -14.06 -15.82 6.17
CA ASN A 440 -13.79 -15.08 4.94
C ASN A 440 -14.83 -15.41 3.84
N SER A 441 -14.68 -14.86 2.65
CA SER A 441 -15.59 -15.05 1.52
C SER A 441 -15.62 -16.49 0.97
N THR A 442 -14.63 -17.32 1.30
CA THR A 442 -14.55 -18.74 0.92
C THR A 442 -15.02 -19.67 2.04
N GLY A 443 -15.43 -19.12 3.19
CA GLY A 443 -15.87 -19.89 4.35
C GLY A 443 -14.75 -20.41 5.24
N GLU A 444 -13.53 -19.92 5.08
CA GLU A 444 -12.40 -20.25 5.94
C GLU A 444 -12.45 -19.43 7.23
N ASP A 445 -11.99 -20.03 8.34
CA ASP A 445 -11.89 -19.36 9.63
C ASP A 445 -10.85 -18.24 9.59
N VAL A 446 -11.27 -17.05 10.03
CA VAL A 446 -10.42 -15.85 10.12
C VAL A 446 -10.62 -15.14 11.44
N TYR A 447 -9.73 -14.20 11.75
CA TYR A 447 -9.87 -13.35 12.92
C TYR A 447 -10.66 -12.09 12.60
N ALA A 448 -11.51 -11.67 13.57
CA ALA A 448 -12.19 -10.39 13.57
C ALA A 448 -12.06 -9.76 14.96
N MET A 449 -11.20 -8.76 15.10
CA MET A 449 -10.90 -8.12 16.38
C MET A 449 -11.33 -6.65 16.34
N TYR A 450 -11.92 -6.15 17.43
CA TYR A 450 -12.38 -4.77 17.55
C TYR A 450 -11.78 -4.01 18.75
N ILE A 451 -10.85 -4.64 19.46
CA ILE A 451 -10.09 -4.02 20.55
C ILE A 451 -8.63 -3.98 20.14
N ILE A 452 -8.00 -2.80 20.25
CA ILE A 452 -6.62 -2.62 19.86
C ILE A 452 -5.90 -1.56 20.70
N TRP A 453 -4.60 -1.78 20.91
CA TRP A 453 -3.63 -0.82 21.42
C TRP A 453 -2.66 -0.44 20.30
N TYR A 454 -2.53 0.87 20.08
CA TYR A 454 -1.55 1.45 19.15
C TYR A 454 -0.40 2.04 19.96
N ASP A 455 0.85 1.75 19.59
CA ASP A 455 2.00 2.46 20.16
C ASP A 455 1.93 3.93 19.76
N LYS A 456 2.00 4.85 20.74
CA LYS A 456 1.91 6.29 20.47
C LYS A 456 3.12 6.76 19.68
N LEU A 457 2.89 7.60 18.67
CA LEU A 457 3.99 8.25 17.95
C LEU A 457 4.85 9.08 18.92
N SER A 458 4.23 9.75 19.91
CA SER A 458 4.94 10.49 20.96
C SER A 458 5.83 9.58 21.82
N HIS A 459 5.42 8.35 22.09
CA HIS A 459 6.22 7.37 22.83
C HIS A 459 7.47 6.96 22.02
N GLY A 460 7.31 6.55 20.77
CA GLY A 460 8.45 6.23 19.90
C GLY A 460 9.37 7.43 19.63
N TRP A 461 8.83 8.66 19.70
CA TRP A 461 9.59 9.91 19.55
C TRP A 461 10.59 10.12 20.70
N GLU A 462 10.12 9.93 21.94
CA GLU A 462 10.87 10.16 23.17
C GLU A 462 11.45 8.86 23.76
N TYR A 463 11.40 7.78 23.01
CA TYR A 463 11.78 6.43 23.47
C TYR A 463 13.26 6.39 23.88
N THR A 464 13.53 5.84 25.07
CA THR A 464 14.88 5.76 25.63
C THR A 464 15.16 4.41 26.32
N VAL A 465 14.19 3.51 26.37
CA VAL A 465 14.34 2.20 27.05
C VAL A 465 15.52 1.40 26.45
N ASP A 466 15.68 1.44 25.12
CA ASP A 466 16.77 0.78 24.42
C ASP A 466 17.99 1.69 24.16
N GLY A 467 18.06 2.82 24.87
CA GLY A 467 19.10 3.83 24.73
C GLY A 467 18.69 5.01 23.86
N THR A 468 19.62 5.97 23.70
CA THR A 468 19.36 7.26 23.04
C THR A 468 19.93 7.35 21.62
N ALA A 469 20.45 6.26 21.07
CA ALA A 469 20.99 6.23 19.70
C ALA A 469 19.89 6.55 18.67
N ALA A 470 20.28 7.17 17.55
CA ALA A 470 19.32 7.55 16.50
C ALA A 470 18.54 6.36 15.95
N ASN A 471 19.16 5.20 15.85
CA ASN A 471 18.54 3.97 15.39
C ASN A 471 17.61 3.27 16.42
N ARG A 472 17.38 3.91 17.57
CA ARG A 472 16.47 3.45 18.64
C ARG A 472 15.33 4.43 18.92
N ARG A 473 15.17 5.47 18.12
CA ARG A 473 14.14 6.51 18.31
C ARG A 473 13.55 6.95 16.97
N VAL A 474 12.34 7.45 16.99
CA VAL A 474 11.66 7.98 15.81
C VAL A 474 12.11 9.41 15.48
N GLN A 475 12.34 10.25 16.51
CA GLN A 475 12.62 11.68 16.36
C GLN A 475 13.75 12.01 15.37
N PRO A 476 14.94 11.37 15.39
CA PRO A 476 16.02 11.74 14.48
C PRO A 476 15.69 11.60 12.99
N TRP A 477 14.69 10.79 12.66
CA TRP A 477 14.27 10.51 11.30
C TRP A 477 13.10 11.39 10.85
N LEU A 478 12.15 11.66 11.73
CA LEU A 478 10.99 12.49 11.39
C LEU A 478 11.21 13.99 11.61
N ASP A 479 12.19 14.37 12.45
CA ASP A 479 12.61 15.75 12.67
C ASP A 479 14.14 15.87 12.72
N PRO A 480 14.86 15.62 11.60
CA PRO A 480 16.32 15.56 11.58
C PRO A 480 17.00 16.87 11.96
N ALA A 481 16.34 18.00 11.74
CA ALA A 481 16.85 19.32 12.14
C ALA A 481 16.50 19.71 13.59
N ASN A 482 15.78 18.84 14.32
CA ASN A 482 15.30 19.07 15.67
C ASN A 482 14.55 20.40 15.80
N THR A 483 13.61 20.63 14.90
CA THR A 483 12.82 21.88 14.83
C THR A 483 11.85 22.02 15.99
N GLY A 484 11.53 20.92 16.67
CA GLY A 484 10.61 20.87 17.80
C GLY A 484 9.13 20.92 17.41
N VAL A 485 8.77 20.88 16.12
CA VAL A 485 7.38 20.86 15.69
C VAL A 485 6.64 19.64 16.26
N THR A 486 5.39 19.82 16.62
CA THR A 486 4.55 18.76 17.19
C THR A 486 3.59 18.16 16.16
N THR A 487 3.38 18.85 15.04
CA THR A 487 2.54 18.40 13.94
C THR A 487 3.20 18.69 12.60
N LEU A 488 2.96 17.84 11.61
CA LEU A 488 3.42 18.02 10.24
C LEU A 488 2.30 17.65 9.28
N ASP A 489 2.19 18.38 8.16
CA ASP A 489 1.19 18.14 7.14
C ASP A 489 1.64 17.05 6.15
N PRO A 490 0.70 16.36 5.47
CA PRO A 490 1.04 15.36 4.47
C PRO A 490 1.62 16.01 3.20
N LEU A 491 2.43 15.23 2.47
CA LEU A 491 2.97 15.58 1.15
C LEU A 491 2.63 14.51 0.12
N THR A 492 2.67 14.86 -1.16
CA THR A 492 2.69 13.85 -2.23
C THR A 492 3.98 13.01 -2.14
N SER A 493 4.04 11.88 -2.84
CA SER A 493 5.26 11.06 -2.91
C SER A 493 6.45 11.77 -3.58
N ALA A 494 6.22 12.90 -4.25
CA ALA A 494 7.25 13.81 -4.77
C ALA A 494 7.60 14.93 -3.80
N CYS A 495 7.14 14.86 -2.54
CA CYS A 495 7.31 15.87 -1.50
C CYS A 495 6.76 17.26 -1.86
N GLU A 496 5.76 17.30 -2.72
CA GLU A 496 5.00 18.50 -3.00
C GLU A 496 3.87 18.67 -1.97
N PRO A 497 3.57 19.89 -1.55
CA PRO A 497 2.39 20.15 -0.74
C PRO A 497 1.15 19.58 -1.42
N ILE A 498 0.37 18.82 -0.67
CA ILE A 498 -0.93 18.39 -1.17
C ILE A 498 -1.75 19.67 -1.27
N GLN A 499 -1.93 20.14 -2.50
CA GLN A 499 -2.86 21.22 -2.75
C GLN A 499 -4.17 20.79 -2.09
N ALA A 500 -4.65 21.57 -1.15
CA ALA A 500 -6.01 21.45 -0.68
C ALA A 500 -6.91 21.68 -1.90
N THR A 501 -7.07 20.64 -2.71
CA THR A 501 -8.18 20.56 -3.64
C THR A 501 -9.39 20.38 -2.72
N SER A 502 -9.76 21.46 -2.09
CA SER A 502 -10.89 21.56 -1.17
C SER A 502 -12.23 21.42 -1.89
N ILE A 503 -12.30 20.55 -2.91
CA ILE A 503 -13.49 20.40 -3.75
C ILE A 503 -13.73 18.91 -4.10
N ASN A 504 -13.49 17.98 -3.19
CA ASN A 504 -13.88 16.58 -3.43
C ASN A 504 -14.98 16.07 -2.49
N LYS A 505 -15.55 16.95 -1.66
CA LYS A 505 -16.68 16.59 -0.82
C LYS A 505 -17.95 17.06 -1.48
N ILE A 506 -18.84 16.13 -1.83
CA ILE A 506 -20.22 16.50 -2.18
C ILE A 506 -20.80 17.20 -0.95
N SER A 507 -21.11 18.46 -1.08
CA SER A 507 -21.79 19.21 -0.03
C SER A 507 -23.26 18.80 -0.01
N SER A 508 -23.69 18.14 1.07
CA SER A 508 -25.09 17.77 1.24
C SER A 508 -26.02 19.00 1.22
N GLU A 509 -25.52 20.15 1.66
CA GLU A 509 -26.28 21.40 1.60
C GLU A 509 -26.40 21.90 0.17
N LEU A 510 -25.29 22.01 -0.59
CA LEU A 510 -25.33 22.39 -2.00
C LEU A 510 -26.15 21.38 -2.81
N ASP A 511 -25.98 20.09 -2.55
CA ASP A 511 -26.65 19.05 -3.31
C ASP A 511 -28.17 19.05 -3.07
N ALA A 512 -28.63 19.32 -1.87
CA ALA A 512 -30.04 19.43 -1.55
C ALA A 512 -30.72 20.73 -2.03
N ASN A 513 -29.95 21.83 -2.14
CA ASN A 513 -30.48 23.18 -2.32
C ASN A 513 -30.11 23.83 -3.64
N ILE A 514 -29.52 23.07 -4.58
CA ILE A 514 -29.21 23.56 -5.94
C ILE A 514 -29.95 22.72 -6.97
N THR A 515 -30.68 23.42 -7.87
CA THR A 515 -31.34 22.82 -9.01
C THR A 515 -30.93 23.50 -10.31
N VAL A 516 -31.01 22.77 -11.43
CA VAL A 516 -30.61 23.24 -12.77
C VAL A 516 -31.71 22.91 -13.75
N PHE A 517 -32.21 23.92 -14.44
CA PHE A 517 -33.27 23.78 -15.46
C PHE A 517 -33.19 24.90 -16.51
N PRO A 518 -33.79 24.72 -17.72
CA PRO A 518 -34.34 23.47 -18.23
C PRO A 518 -33.24 22.43 -18.51
N ASN A 519 -33.60 21.17 -18.42
CA ASN A 519 -32.73 20.06 -18.81
C ASN A 519 -33.58 18.98 -19.51
N PRO A 520 -33.46 18.78 -20.85
CA PRO A 520 -32.54 19.46 -21.76
C PRO A 520 -32.83 20.97 -21.95
N SER A 521 -31.76 21.71 -22.30
CA SER A 521 -31.83 23.10 -22.77
C SER A 521 -31.79 23.13 -24.30
N TYR A 522 -32.78 23.76 -24.89
CA TYR A 522 -32.96 23.86 -26.38
C TYR A 522 -32.41 25.17 -26.95
N ASP A 523 -32.09 26.15 -26.12
CA ASP A 523 -31.52 27.45 -26.51
C ASP A 523 -30.11 27.67 -25.95
N GLY A 524 -29.59 26.70 -25.20
CA GLY A 524 -28.30 26.77 -24.52
C GLY A 524 -28.32 27.61 -23.23
N ASN A 525 -29.47 28.15 -22.82
CA ASN A 525 -29.58 28.86 -21.56
C ASN A 525 -30.02 27.90 -20.46
N VAL A 526 -29.30 27.89 -19.34
CA VAL A 526 -29.55 27.02 -18.19
C VAL A 526 -29.60 27.87 -16.93
N ARG A 527 -30.68 27.76 -16.16
CA ARG A 527 -30.85 28.47 -14.89
C ARG A 527 -30.41 27.57 -13.74
N LEU A 528 -29.43 28.06 -12.99
CA LEU A 528 -29.03 27.52 -11.70
C LEU A 528 -29.83 28.23 -10.61
N GLN A 529 -30.67 27.49 -9.86
CA GLN A 529 -31.39 28.01 -8.70
C GLN A 529 -30.72 27.48 -7.43
N TYR A 530 -30.57 28.34 -6.43
CA TYR A 530 -29.96 28.00 -5.14
C TYR A 530 -30.74 28.61 -3.97
N ASN A 531 -30.75 27.88 -2.84
CA ASN A 531 -31.39 28.32 -1.60
C ASN A 531 -30.56 27.81 -0.41
N LEU A 532 -29.48 28.53 -0.08
CA LEU A 532 -28.50 28.13 0.93
C LEU A 532 -28.88 28.68 2.31
N LYS A 533 -28.63 27.92 3.36
CA LYS A 533 -28.87 28.33 4.76
C LYS A 533 -27.98 29.49 5.21
N ALA A 534 -26.76 29.54 4.69
CA ALA A 534 -25.82 30.62 4.91
C ALA A 534 -25.31 31.13 3.56
N ALA A 535 -25.11 32.45 3.44
CA ALA A 535 -24.58 33.03 2.21
C ALA A 535 -23.14 32.57 1.98
N ALA A 536 -22.84 32.09 0.79
CA ALA A 536 -21.52 31.59 0.36
C ALA A 536 -21.17 32.10 -1.04
N ASP A 537 -19.88 32.21 -1.33
CA ASP A 537 -19.40 32.49 -2.68
C ASP A 537 -19.38 31.21 -3.51
N LEU A 538 -20.21 31.16 -4.56
CA LEU A 538 -20.30 29.99 -5.41
C LEU A 538 -19.41 30.14 -6.65
N LYS A 539 -18.55 29.16 -6.88
CA LYS A 539 -17.81 28.96 -8.13
C LYS A 539 -18.51 27.91 -8.97
N ILE A 540 -18.80 28.24 -10.22
CA ILE A 540 -19.53 27.39 -11.15
C ILE A 540 -18.61 27.07 -12.32
N ALA A 541 -18.37 25.79 -12.59
CA ALA A 541 -17.64 25.29 -13.73
C ALA A 541 -18.51 24.35 -14.55
N VAL A 542 -18.55 24.48 -15.86
CA VAL A 542 -19.18 23.52 -16.76
C VAL A 542 -18.09 22.69 -17.43
N LEU A 543 -18.21 21.38 -17.33
CA LEU A 543 -17.23 20.43 -17.87
C LEU A 543 -17.85 19.62 -19.02
N ASP A 544 -17.06 19.34 -20.04
CA ASP A 544 -17.43 18.39 -21.08
C ASP A 544 -17.24 16.94 -20.60
N VAL A 545 -17.59 15.95 -21.43
CA VAL A 545 -17.49 14.53 -21.09
C VAL A 545 -16.06 14.04 -20.86
N SER A 546 -15.04 14.80 -21.31
CA SER A 546 -13.62 14.51 -21.04
C SER A 546 -13.13 15.10 -19.70
N GLY A 547 -14.00 15.85 -18.99
CA GLY A 547 -13.65 16.54 -17.75
C GLY A 547 -12.99 17.91 -17.95
N ARG A 548 -12.87 18.39 -19.18
CA ARG A 548 -12.32 19.72 -19.50
C ARG A 548 -13.34 20.80 -19.19
N THR A 549 -12.93 21.86 -18.48
CA THR A 549 -13.77 23.02 -18.21
C THR A 549 -13.98 23.82 -19.51
N VAL A 550 -15.25 24.01 -19.89
CA VAL A 550 -15.68 24.72 -21.11
C VAL A 550 -16.38 26.04 -20.82
N TYR A 551 -16.79 26.26 -19.54
CA TYR A 551 -17.41 27.53 -19.11
C TYR A 551 -17.18 27.72 -17.60
N ASN A 552 -16.99 28.97 -17.17
CA ASN A 552 -16.88 29.35 -15.76
C ASN A 552 -17.75 30.55 -15.41
N SER A 553 -18.28 30.58 -14.20
CA SER A 553 -19.01 31.72 -13.64
C SER A 553 -18.96 31.71 -12.11
N ASN A 554 -19.25 32.84 -11.46
CA ASN A 554 -19.30 32.95 -10.01
C ASN A 554 -20.62 33.63 -9.56
N VAL A 555 -21.00 33.37 -8.31
CA VAL A 555 -22.06 34.11 -7.60
C VAL A 555 -21.51 34.49 -6.23
N ASP A 556 -21.34 35.78 -5.99
CA ASP A 556 -20.85 36.27 -4.70
C ASP A 556 -21.99 36.32 -3.68
N LYS A 557 -21.72 35.90 -2.45
CA LYS A 557 -22.66 35.91 -1.31
C LYS A 557 -24.02 35.29 -1.65
N ALA A 558 -24.01 34.17 -2.38
CA ALA A 558 -25.22 33.42 -2.73
C ALA A 558 -25.95 32.94 -1.46
N GLY A 559 -27.15 33.45 -1.20
CA GLY A 559 -28.07 32.94 -0.17
C GLY A 559 -29.23 32.23 -0.85
N SER A 560 -30.26 32.99 -1.30
CA SER A 560 -31.38 32.48 -2.11
C SER A 560 -31.45 33.25 -3.41
N GLY A 561 -31.60 32.56 -4.55
CA GLY A 561 -31.62 33.22 -5.85
C GLY A 561 -31.44 32.29 -7.05
N SER A 562 -31.15 32.90 -8.18
CA SER A 562 -30.83 32.13 -9.40
C SER A 562 -29.80 32.86 -10.27
N LYS A 563 -29.02 32.06 -11.03
CA LYS A 563 -28.04 32.52 -12.03
C LYS A 563 -28.32 31.84 -13.36
N THR A 564 -28.46 32.63 -14.43
CA THR A 564 -28.53 32.06 -15.78
C THR A 564 -27.11 31.83 -16.30
N LEU A 565 -26.85 30.64 -16.76
CA LEU A 565 -25.62 30.23 -17.45
C LEU A 565 -25.94 30.24 -18.94
N ASN A 566 -25.27 31.10 -19.69
CA ASN A 566 -25.38 31.10 -21.13
C ASN A 566 -24.37 30.12 -21.72
N LEU A 567 -24.84 28.98 -22.17
CA LEU A 567 -24.07 27.89 -22.78
C LEU A 567 -24.40 27.77 -24.29
N SER A 568 -24.95 28.83 -24.92
CA SER A 568 -25.37 28.81 -26.32
C SER A 568 -24.23 28.54 -27.30
N ASP A 569 -22.98 28.84 -26.92
CA ASP A 569 -21.79 28.61 -27.75
C ASP A 569 -21.29 27.15 -27.67
N LEU A 570 -21.79 26.34 -26.70
CA LEU A 570 -21.37 24.97 -26.58
C LEU A 570 -22.09 24.07 -27.59
N PRO A 571 -21.43 23.07 -28.19
CA PRO A 571 -22.06 22.07 -29.05
C PRO A 571 -23.18 21.31 -28.35
N ASN A 572 -24.09 20.72 -29.15
CA ASN A 572 -25.06 19.76 -28.59
C ASN A 572 -24.34 18.60 -27.92
N GLY A 573 -24.77 18.25 -26.71
CA GLY A 573 -24.11 17.20 -25.95
C GLY A 573 -24.44 17.22 -24.46
N MET A 574 -23.81 16.31 -23.73
CA MET A 574 -23.93 16.20 -22.28
C MET A 574 -22.78 16.97 -21.61
N TYR A 575 -23.12 17.73 -20.57
CA TYR A 575 -22.19 18.52 -19.78
C TYR A 575 -22.47 18.28 -18.29
N ILE A 576 -21.46 18.52 -17.45
CA ILE A 576 -21.56 18.48 -16.00
C ILE A 576 -21.34 19.89 -15.47
N ILE A 577 -22.32 20.43 -14.75
CA ILE A 577 -22.18 21.69 -14.01
C ILE A 577 -21.70 21.35 -12.61
N LYS A 578 -20.51 21.79 -12.25
CA LYS A 578 -19.92 21.67 -10.93
C LYS A 578 -20.04 23.01 -10.20
N ILE A 579 -20.64 23.02 -9.03
CA ILE A 579 -20.86 24.20 -8.19
C ILE A 579 -20.15 24.00 -6.86
N SER A 580 -19.32 24.95 -6.43
CA SER A 580 -18.53 24.86 -5.21
C SER A 580 -18.63 26.13 -4.38
N ASP A 581 -18.70 25.95 -3.04
CA ASP A 581 -18.64 27.03 -2.03
C ASP A 581 -17.25 27.17 -1.39
N GLY A 582 -16.22 26.47 -1.93
CA GLY A 582 -14.88 26.44 -1.34
C GLY A 582 -14.70 25.39 -0.24
N ILE A 583 -15.78 24.84 0.31
CA ILE A 583 -15.78 23.79 1.34
C ILE A 583 -16.17 22.43 0.72
N GLY A 584 -17.12 22.46 -0.22
CA GLY A 584 -17.60 21.30 -0.93
C GLY A 584 -18.12 21.64 -2.32
N TYR A 585 -18.74 20.68 -2.98
CA TYR A 585 -19.38 20.90 -4.28
C TYR A 585 -20.66 20.10 -4.45
N ALA A 586 -21.52 20.57 -5.39
CA ALA A 586 -22.58 19.78 -5.99
C ALA A 586 -22.33 19.64 -7.50
N SER A 587 -22.84 18.60 -8.11
CA SER A 587 -22.78 18.42 -9.56
C SER A 587 -24.17 18.17 -10.15
N ARG A 588 -24.40 18.71 -11.34
CA ARG A 588 -25.65 18.52 -12.08
C ARG A 588 -25.34 18.19 -13.53
N LYS A 589 -25.96 17.13 -14.01
CA LYS A 589 -25.93 16.81 -15.45
C LYS A 589 -26.85 17.75 -16.21
N VAL A 590 -26.41 18.31 -17.32
CA VAL A 590 -27.22 19.09 -18.26
C VAL A 590 -27.01 18.60 -19.68
N ILE A 591 -28.06 18.63 -20.47
CA ILE A 591 -28.04 18.28 -21.90
C ILE A 591 -28.36 19.56 -22.68
N ILE A 592 -27.48 19.91 -23.61
CA ILE A 592 -27.71 20.95 -24.61
C ILE A 592 -28.19 20.28 -25.89
N ALA A 593 -29.34 20.66 -26.38
CA ALA A 593 -30.02 20.04 -27.52
C ALA A 593 -30.68 21.14 -28.36
N LYS A 594 -29.86 22.04 -28.96
CA LYS A 594 -30.29 23.17 -29.82
C LYS A 594 -30.77 22.69 -31.17
#